data_c9f2aae505896f5dd78afc61fc2c8c1a
#
_entry.id   c9f2aae505896f5dd78afc61fc2c8c1a
#
_cell.length_a   1.000
_cell.length_b   1.000
_cell.length_c   1.000
_cell.angle_alpha   90.00
_cell.angle_beta   90.00
_cell.angle_gamma   90.00
#
_symmetry.space_group_name_H-M   'P 1'
#
loop_
_entity.id
_entity.type
_entity.pdbx_description
1 polymer ?
#
loop_
_entity_poly.entity_id
_entity_poly.type
_entity_poly.pdbx_seq_one_letter_code
_entity_poly.pdbx_strand_id
1 'polypeptide(L)'
;MAKGSGKTTFKDTVTAYERLRREIAAGRYAPVYLLMGEEGYFIDRIADQLAGTVLTEAERDFNQIVVYGKDTDEGTIINYARQMPMMGRYEVVIVKEAQSLRKPEQLSLYTAAPSPSTILVVCYKGKSLDKRTQLYKHIVQKGEVLESVRPRDYEITAWLGDFVQSKGCTIEPKALGMLTDHLGTDISRISNELAKLLTFLPEGTKRITAQHIEDNIGISKDFNNFELTKAISEKNMARAMLIADHFRRNPKDNPLTVTLSALFTHFQRIFIVNYKRWEIRHKNVPAPSDAELSALLKLPNPFFLNEYK
;
A
#
# COMPACT_ATOMS: atom_id res chain seq x y z
N MET A 1 -10.08 -4.14 24.18
CA MET A 1 -9.40 -5.45 24.14
C MET A 1 -8.00 -5.22 23.60
N ALA A 2 -6.98 -5.42 24.40
CA ALA A 2 -5.58 -5.28 23.97
C ALA A 2 -5.26 -6.40 22.97
N LYS A 3 -5.07 -6.06 21.70
CA LYS A 3 -4.55 -6.98 20.68
C LYS A 3 -3.08 -7.27 21.00
N GLY A 4 -2.76 -8.55 21.00
CA GLY A 4 -1.46 -9.08 21.36
C GLY A 4 -0.29 -8.48 20.58
N SER A 5 0.90 -8.60 21.14
CA SER A 5 2.20 -8.08 20.69
C SER A 5 2.75 -8.74 19.40
N GLY A 6 1.91 -9.00 18.43
CA GLY A 6 2.31 -9.45 17.10
C GLY A 6 2.82 -8.29 16.24
N LYS A 7 3.78 -8.54 15.35
CA LYS A 7 4.22 -7.59 14.36
C LYS A 7 3.03 -7.27 13.43
N THR A 8 2.73 -6.00 13.21
CA THR A 8 1.68 -5.55 12.29
C THR A 8 1.96 -6.08 10.88
N THR A 9 0.95 -6.64 10.23
CA THR A 9 1.03 -7.15 8.86
C THR A 9 0.47 -6.14 7.86
N PHE A 10 0.75 -6.32 6.57
CA PHE A 10 0.15 -5.48 5.53
C PHE A 10 -1.38 -5.60 5.51
N LYS A 11 -1.92 -6.79 5.75
CA LYS A 11 -3.36 -7.01 5.88
C LYS A 11 -3.98 -6.21 7.03
N ASP A 12 -3.28 -6.12 8.17
CA ASP A 12 -3.73 -5.30 9.31
C ASP A 12 -3.75 -3.82 8.94
N THR A 13 -2.72 -3.34 8.20
CA THR A 13 -2.66 -1.97 7.66
C THR A 13 -3.87 -1.67 6.80
N VAL A 14 -4.17 -2.52 5.80
CA VAL A 14 -5.32 -2.32 4.88
C VAL A 14 -6.64 -2.33 5.65
N THR A 15 -6.81 -3.26 6.58
CA THR A 15 -8.02 -3.36 7.41
C THR A 15 -8.22 -2.09 8.27
N ALA A 16 -7.17 -1.61 8.91
CA ALA A 16 -7.22 -0.39 9.73
C ALA A 16 -7.49 0.85 8.86
N TYR A 17 -6.83 0.94 7.70
CA TYR A 17 -7.03 2.02 6.74
C TYR A 17 -8.48 2.10 6.26
N GLU A 18 -9.08 0.98 5.83
CA GLU A 18 -10.46 0.95 5.35
C GLU A 18 -11.47 1.25 6.47
N ARG A 19 -11.18 0.85 7.71
CA ARG A 19 -11.99 1.22 8.88
C ARG A 19 -11.96 2.73 9.09
N LEU A 20 -10.76 3.32 9.18
CA LEU A 20 -10.58 4.77 9.38
C LEU A 20 -11.23 5.58 8.27
N ARG A 21 -11.06 5.18 7.02
CA ARG A 21 -11.72 5.84 5.89
C ARG A 21 -13.23 5.91 6.03
N ARG A 22 -13.85 4.79 6.43
CA ARG A 22 -15.31 4.72 6.63
C ARG A 22 -15.75 5.57 7.81
N GLU A 23 -15.02 5.58 8.90
CA GLU A 23 -15.33 6.39 10.08
C GLU A 23 -15.24 7.88 9.78
N ILE A 24 -14.17 8.30 9.09
CA ILE A 24 -13.99 9.70 8.67
C ILE A 24 -15.10 10.12 7.69
N ALA A 25 -15.43 9.28 6.70
CA ALA A 25 -16.51 9.57 5.75
C ALA A 25 -17.89 9.65 6.42
N ALA A 26 -18.09 8.98 7.56
CA ALA A 26 -19.30 9.05 8.38
C ALA A 26 -19.30 10.21 9.39
N GLY A 27 -18.30 11.12 9.34
CA GLY A 27 -18.18 12.26 10.25
C GLY A 27 -17.79 11.88 11.70
N ARG A 28 -17.26 10.69 11.91
CA ARG A 28 -16.78 10.24 13.22
C ARG A 28 -15.27 10.47 13.32
N TYR A 29 -14.90 11.46 14.08
CA TYR A 29 -13.51 11.88 14.22
C TYR A 29 -12.98 11.60 15.63
N ALA A 30 -11.75 11.12 15.71
CA ALA A 30 -11.00 11.04 16.95
C ALA A 30 -10.22 12.35 17.19
N PRO A 31 -9.97 12.73 18.45
CA PRO A 31 -9.24 13.96 18.75
C PRO A 31 -7.76 13.91 18.36
N VAL A 32 -7.18 12.72 18.22
CA VAL A 32 -5.78 12.53 17.81
C VAL A 32 -5.65 11.34 16.88
N TYR A 33 -4.92 11.50 15.79
CA TYR A 33 -4.51 10.45 14.86
C TYR A 33 -2.98 10.34 14.83
N LEU A 34 -2.44 9.15 15.09
CA LEU A 34 -1.05 8.80 14.82
C LEU A 34 -1.01 7.91 13.58
N LEU A 35 -0.54 8.48 12.47
CA LEU A 35 -0.38 7.79 11.20
C LEU A 35 1.12 7.53 11.01
N MET A 36 1.59 6.29 11.22
CA MET A 36 3.01 5.98 11.24
C MET A 36 3.35 4.75 10.44
N GLY A 37 4.61 4.60 10.03
CA GLY A 37 5.14 3.39 9.40
C GLY A 37 5.87 3.62 8.08
N GLU A 38 6.23 2.50 7.44
CA GLU A 38 7.10 2.49 6.27
C GLU A 38 6.37 2.84 4.96
N GLU A 39 5.06 2.52 4.86
CA GLU A 39 4.27 2.79 3.66
C GLU A 39 3.54 4.15 3.77
N GLY A 40 4.02 5.12 3.03
CA GLY A 40 3.51 6.49 3.08
C GLY A 40 2.12 6.67 2.47
N TYR A 41 1.73 5.82 1.53
CA TYR A 41 0.46 5.95 0.81
C TYR A 41 -0.75 6.05 1.74
N PHE A 42 -0.88 5.10 2.67
CA PHE A 42 -2.04 5.05 3.57
C PHE A 42 -2.04 6.22 4.57
N ILE A 43 -0.84 6.66 5.00
CA ILE A 43 -0.66 7.82 5.87
C ILE A 43 -1.19 9.08 5.17
N ASP A 44 -0.74 9.32 3.92
CA ASP A 44 -1.16 10.48 3.15
C ASP A 44 -2.65 10.46 2.87
N ARG A 45 -3.20 9.33 2.45
CA ARG A 45 -4.63 9.20 2.13
C ARG A 45 -5.55 9.51 3.32
N ILE A 46 -5.19 9.07 4.53
CA ILE A 46 -5.99 9.41 5.74
C ILE A 46 -5.80 10.87 6.11
N ALA A 47 -4.57 11.39 6.08
CA ALA A 47 -4.32 12.81 6.37
C ALA A 47 -5.05 13.73 5.38
N ASP A 48 -4.98 13.44 4.08
CA ASP A 48 -5.65 14.22 3.04
C ASP A 48 -7.19 14.11 3.14
N GLN A 49 -7.72 12.94 3.51
CA GLN A 49 -9.15 12.79 3.74
C GLN A 49 -9.61 13.63 4.94
N LEU A 50 -8.88 13.62 6.06
CA LEU A 50 -9.19 14.48 7.22
C LEU A 50 -9.12 15.95 6.83
N ALA A 51 -8.06 16.38 6.12
CA ALA A 51 -7.91 17.74 5.61
C ALA A 51 -9.07 18.18 4.71
N GLY A 52 -9.61 17.24 3.92
CA GLY A 52 -10.64 17.52 2.92
C GLY A 52 -12.08 17.38 3.40
N THR A 53 -12.35 16.69 4.52
CA THR A 53 -13.73 16.35 4.93
C THR A 53 -14.17 16.94 6.27
N VAL A 54 -13.25 17.26 7.17
CA VAL A 54 -13.60 17.73 8.52
C VAL A 54 -14.18 19.15 8.48
N LEU A 55 -13.61 20.01 7.65
CA LEU A 55 -13.94 21.43 7.55
C LEU A 55 -14.53 21.73 6.16
N THR A 56 -15.45 22.67 6.12
CA THR A 56 -15.89 23.27 4.87
C THR A 56 -14.78 24.13 4.26
N GLU A 57 -14.89 24.47 2.98
CA GLU A 57 -13.87 25.29 2.31
C GLU A 57 -13.64 26.64 3.01
N ALA A 58 -14.71 27.30 3.44
CA ALA A 58 -14.63 28.55 4.17
C ALA A 58 -14.02 28.42 5.58
N GLU A 59 -14.20 27.30 6.25
CA GLU A 59 -13.62 27.05 7.59
C GLU A 59 -12.13 26.71 7.52
N ARG A 60 -11.65 26.15 6.41
CA ARG A 60 -10.24 25.73 6.26
C ARG A 60 -9.26 26.89 6.38
N ASP A 61 -9.60 28.05 5.85
CA ASP A 61 -8.72 29.20 5.87
C ASP A 61 -8.42 29.68 7.31
N PHE A 62 -9.31 29.38 8.27
CA PHE A 62 -9.19 29.83 9.66
C PHE A 62 -8.87 28.70 10.64
N ASN A 63 -9.28 27.47 10.35
CA ASN A 63 -9.28 26.36 11.30
C ASN A 63 -8.44 25.16 10.82
N GLN A 64 -7.65 25.31 9.73
CA GLN A 64 -6.76 24.25 9.28
C GLN A 64 -5.32 24.71 9.28
N ILE A 65 -4.50 24.05 10.09
CA ILE A 65 -3.07 24.32 10.19
C ILE A 65 -2.31 23.10 9.70
N VAL A 66 -1.47 23.27 8.68
CA VAL A 66 -0.59 22.21 8.17
C VAL A 66 0.86 22.66 8.39
N VAL A 67 1.60 21.89 9.17
CA VAL A 67 3.01 22.15 9.48
C VAL A 67 3.88 20.95 9.16
N TYR A 68 5.17 21.18 8.91
CA TYR A 68 6.16 20.13 8.69
C TYR A 68 7.09 20.01 9.89
N GLY A 69 7.37 18.80 10.34
CA GLY A 69 8.18 18.55 11.53
C GLY A 69 9.58 19.15 11.51
N LYS A 70 10.15 19.44 10.31
CA LYS A 70 11.44 20.14 10.17
C LYS A 70 11.35 21.64 10.36
N ASP A 71 10.16 22.24 10.16
CA ASP A 71 9.93 23.70 10.13
C ASP A 71 9.19 24.18 11.40
N THR A 72 8.93 23.31 12.37
CA THR A 72 8.20 23.60 13.60
C THR A 72 8.79 22.84 14.80
N ASP A 73 8.32 23.16 15.98
CA ASP A 73 8.64 22.46 17.22
C ASP A 73 7.38 21.98 17.95
N GLU A 74 7.60 21.11 18.94
CA GLU A 74 6.53 20.45 19.69
C GLU A 74 5.67 21.45 20.48
N GLY A 75 6.28 22.53 20.99
CA GLY A 75 5.58 23.58 21.73
C GLY A 75 4.62 24.35 20.83
N THR A 76 5.06 24.70 19.63
CA THR A 76 4.24 25.35 18.60
C THR A 76 3.06 24.48 18.19
N ILE A 77 3.28 23.18 17.96
CA ILE A 77 2.21 22.23 17.64
C ILE A 77 1.19 22.15 18.77
N ILE A 78 1.64 22.08 20.03
CA ILE A 78 0.76 22.04 21.21
C ILE A 78 -0.06 23.34 21.31
N ASN A 79 0.56 24.49 21.04
CA ASN A 79 -0.14 25.77 21.04
C ASN A 79 -1.24 25.80 19.97
N TYR A 80 -0.95 25.39 18.75
CA TYR A 80 -1.99 25.27 17.71
C TYR A 80 -3.11 24.30 18.13
N ALA A 81 -2.77 23.15 18.66
CA ALA A 81 -3.76 22.15 19.07
C ALA A 81 -4.64 22.60 20.26
N ARG A 82 -4.22 23.63 21.01
CA ARG A 82 -5.00 24.23 22.12
C ARG A 82 -5.83 25.42 21.69
N GLN A 83 -5.72 25.89 20.47
CA GLN A 83 -6.54 26.97 19.96
C GLN A 83 -8.01 26.56 19.88
N MET A 84 -8.89 27.53 20.06
CA MET A 84 -10.31 27.34 19.82
C MET A 84 -10.60 27.58 18.35
N PRO A 85 -11.42 26.73 17.70
CA PRO A 85 -11.79 26.95 16.30
C PRO A 85 -12.54 28.28 16.14
N MET A 86 -12.22 28.99 15.06
CA MET A 86 -12.94 30.20 14.67
C MET A 86 -14.12 29.84 13.77
N MET A 87 -15.33 30.19 14.17
CA MET A 87 -16.55 30.01 13.35
C MET A 87 -16.86 28.58 12.90
N GLY A 88 -16.32 27.56 13.59
CA GLY A 88 -16.51 26.17 13.26
C GLY A 88 -16.54 25.25 14.48
N ARG A 89 -16.76 23.96 14.25
CA ARG A 89 -16.77 22.96 15.31
C ARG A 89 -15.38 22.45 15.65
N TYR A 90 -14.49 22.40 14.68
CA TYR A 90 -13.18 21.76 14.81
C TYR A 90 -12.04 22.65 14.35
N GLU A 91 -10.94 22.57 15.08
CA GLU A 91 -9.59 22.98 14.65
C GLU A 91 -8.89 21.72 14.14
N VAL A 92 -8.26 21.78 12.96
CA VAL A 92 -7.53 20.65 12.35
C VAL A 92 -6.06 20.98 12.25
N VAL A 93 -5.22 20.29 13.01
CA VAL A 93 -3.78 20.49 13.01
C VAL A 93 -3.10 19.25 12.42
N ILE A 94 -2.47 19.40 11.25
CA ILE A 94 -1.81 18.29 10.54
C ILE A 94 -0.30 18.51 10.58
N VAL A 95 0.41 17.61 11.26
CA VAL A 95 1.87 17.61 11.35
C VAL A 95 2.42 16.60 10.35
N LYS A 96 2.88 17.06 9.20
CA LYS A 96 3.56 16.25 8.19
C LYS A 96 5.03 16.05 8.57
N GLU A 97 5.60 14.89 8.21
CA GLU A 97 7.01 14.54 8.50
C GLU A 97 7.37 14.67 9.99
N ALA A 98 6.48 14.26 10.88
CA ALA A 98 6.69 14.33 12.34
C ALA A 98 7.91 13.55 12.84
N GLN A 99 8.48 12.63 12.03
CA GLN A 99 9.76 11.96 12.32
C GLN A 99 10.96 12.91 12.37
N SER A 100 10.80 14.14 11.88
CA SER A 100 11.83 15.21 11.91
C SER A 100 11.77 16.07 13.17
N LEU A 101 10.75 15.92 14.00
CA LEU A 101 10.66 16.56 15.31
C LEU A 101 11.82 16.10 16.21
N ARG A 102 12.35 17.02 17.03
CA ARG A 102 13.51 16.72 17.90
C ARG A 102 13.14 15.87 19.11
N LYS A 103 11.98 16.13 19.71
CA LYS A 103 11.49 15.48 20.94
C LYS A 103 9.99 15.18 20.83
N PRO A 104 9.56 14.33 19.86
CA PRO A 104 8.15 14.08 19.59
C PRO A 104 7.37 13.62 20.84
N GLU A 105 8.06 13.06 21.85
CA GLU A 105 7.45 12.63 23.11
C GLU A 105 6.83 13.80 23.90
N GLN A 106 7.25 15.03 23.68
CA GLN A 106 6.67 16.23 24.33
C GLN A 106 5.21 16.46 23.90
N LEU A 107 4.78 15.96 22.76
CA LEU A 107 3.37 15.98 22.35
C LEU A 107 2.48 15.21 23.36
N SER A 108 3.08 14.38 24.22
CA SER A 108 2.35 13.71 25.32
C SER A 108 1.70 14.70 26.29
N LEU A 109 2.22 15.92 26.41
CA LEU A 109 1.64 17.00 27.25
C LEU A 109 0.26 17.46 26.73
N TYR A 110 0.01 17.30 25.44
CA TYR A 110 -1.30 17.57 24.85
C TYR A 110 -2.16 16.32 24.77
N THR A 111 -1.60 15.18 24.34
CA THR A 111 -2.37 13.95 24.13
C THR A 111 -2.84 13.30 25.43
N ALA A 112 -2.30 13.70 26.58
CA ALA A 112 -2.82 13.30 27.89
C ALA A 112 -4.27 13.78 28.14
N ALA A 113 -4.60 14.99 27.62
CA ALA A 113 -5.95 15.57 27.69
C ALA A 113 -6.22 16.39 26.42
N PRO A 114 -6.49 15.73 25.27
CA PRO A 114 -6.71 16.42 24.01
C PRO A 114 -8.03 17.20 24.05
N SER A 115 -8.04 18.37 23.38
CA SER A 115 -9.24 19.16 23.22
C SER A 115 -10.29 18.41 22.38
N PRO A 116 -11.56 18.38 22.76
CA PRO A 116 -12.61 17.75 21.99
C PRO A 116 -12.98 18.50 20.71
N SER A 117 -12.59 19.78 20.60
CA SER A 117 -12.77 20.63 19.41
C SER A 117 -11.57 20.61 18.47
N THR A 118 -10.52 19.84 18.75
CA THR A 118 -9.32 19.78 17.92
C THR A 118 -9.09 18.37 17.40
N ILE A 119 -8.72 18.29 16.13
CA ILE A 119 -8.26 17.04 15.49
C ILE A 119 -6.78 17.20 15.15
N LEU A 120 -5.93 16.58 15.98
CA LEU A 120 -4.48 16.55 15.77
C LEU A 120 -4.10 15.31 14.96
N VAL A 121 -3.49 15.53 13.80
CA VAL A 121 -3.02 14.46 12.91
C VAL A 121 -1.49 14.46 12.87
N VAL A 122 -0.86 13.41 13.38
CA VAL A 122 0.60 13.25 13.43
C VAL A 122 1.03 12.23 12.38
N CYS A 123 1.63 12.69 11.28
CA CYS A 123 2.13 11.84 10.18
C CYS A 123 3.61 11.54 10.38
N TYR A 124 3.92 10.30 10.77
CA TYR A 124 5.26 9.82 11.11
C TYR A 124 5.75 8.80 10.07
N LYS A 125 6.34 9.27 8.97
CA LYS A 125 6.68 8.45 7.80
C LYS A 125 8.06 7.79 7.91
N GLY A 126 8.18 6.59 7.31
CA GLY A 126 9.43 5.83 7.20
C GLY A 126 9.91 5.19 8.49
N LYS A 127 9.28 5.52 9.62
CA LYS A 127 9.58 5.00 10.95
C LYS A 127 8.29 4.78 11.73
N SER A 128 8.39 4.06 12.84
CA SER A 128 7.32 3.95 13.82
C SER A 128 7.75 4.58 15.16
N LEU A 129 6.81 5.23 15.83
CA LEU A 129 7.03 5.73 17.19
C LEU A 129 7.21 4.54 18.15
N ASP A 130 8.08 4.69 19.16
CA ASP A 130 8.27 3.65 20.16
C ASP A 130 6.97 3.47 20.97
N LYS A 131 6.41 2.27 20.90
CA LYS A 131 5.14 1.87 21.54
C LYS A 131 5.19 1.93 23.08
N ARG A 132 6.39 2.05 23.67
CA ARG A 132 6.58 2.16 25.12
C ARG A 132 6.42 3.59 25.63
N THR A 133 6.48 4.60 24.74
CA THR A 133 6.38 6.02 25.11
C THR A 133 4.99 6.38 25.65
N GLN A 134 4.93 7.41 26.50
CA GLN A 134 3.67 7.94 27.00
C GLN A 134 2.81 8.51 25.88
N LEU A 135 3.45 9.17 24.89
CA LEU A 135 2.77 9.69 23.71
C LEU A 135 1.96 8.60 22.99
N TYR A 136 2.60 7.46 22.68
CA TYR A 136 1.92 6.33 22.04
C TYR A 136 0.75 5.78 22.90
N LYS A 137 0.97 5.60 24.19
CA LYS A 137 -0.04 5.08 25.12
C LYS A 137 -1.26 6.00 25.20
N HIS A 138 -1.05 7.30 25.29
CA HIS A 138 -2.15 8.29 25.31
C HIS A 138 -2.97 8.24 24.03
N ILE A 139 -2.28 8.16 22.86
CA ILE A 139 -2.99 8.12 21.58
C ILE A 139 -3.78 6.82 21.41
N VAL A 140 -3.26 5.68 21.84
CA VAL A 140 -4.00 4.41 21.82
C VAL A 140 -5.27 4.45 22.68
N GLN A 141 -5.24 5.20 23.80
CA GLN A 141 -6.39 5.31 24.69
C GLN A 141 -7.45 6.31 24.23
N LYS A 142 -7.04 7.41 23.60
CA LYS A 142 -7.90 8.57 23.33
C LYS A 142 -8.03 8.95 21.86
N GLY A 143 -7.28 8.31 21.00
CA GLY A 143 -7.23 8.59 19.59
C GLY A 143 -7.19 7.32 18.73
N GLU A 144 -6.71 7.47 17.52
CA GLU A 144 -6.58 6.40 16.53
C GLU A 144 -5.12 6.25 16.08
N VAL A 145 -4.71 5.00 15.88
CA VAL A 145 -3.37 4.66 15.38
C VAL A 145 -3.50 3.86 14.09
N LEU A 146 -2.84 4.33 13.04
CA LEU A 146 -2.58 3.58 11.82
C LEU A 146 -1.08 3.25 11.77
N GLU A 147 -0.75 1.98 11.86
CA GLU A 147 0.61 1.50 11.59
C GLU A 147 0.67 0.94 10.18
N SER A 148 1.39 1.61 9.29
CA SER A 148 1.45 1.33 7.87
C SER A 148 2.72 0.57 7.51
N VAL A 149 2.56 -0.67 7.04
CA VAL A 149 3.65 -1.59 6.70
C VAL A 149 3.72 -1.75 5.19
N ARG A 150 4.93 -1.83 4.65
CA ARG A 150 5.12 -2.11 3.22
C ARG A 150 4.61 -3.50 2.86
N PRO A 151 3.92 -3.64 1.71
CA PRO A 151 3.53 -4.95 1.21
C PRO A 151 4.74 -5.75 0.74
N ARG A 152 4.62 -7.05 0.78
CA ARG A 152 5.50 -7.96 0.03
C ARG A 152 4.96 -8.13 -1.39
N ASP A 153 5.79 -8.61 -2.31
CA ASP A 153 5.44 -8.76 -3.74
C ASP A 153 4.11 -9.52 -3.95
N TYR A 154 3.89 -10.60 -3.19
CA TYR A 154 2.66 -11.39 -3.30
C TYR A 154 1.43 -10.70 -2.69
N GLU A 155 1.62 -9.77 -1.73
CA GLU A 155 0.52 -9.03 -1.09
C GLU A 155 0.04 -7.88 -1.98
N ILE A 156 0.96 -7.25 -2.75
CA ILE A 156 0.62 -6.13 -3.61
C ILE A 156 -0.32 -6.53 -4.73
N THR A 157 -0.14 -7.72 -5.31
CA THR A 157 -0.98 -8.19 -6.41
C THR A 157 -2.42 -8.46 -5.94
N ALA A 158 -2.58 -9.05 -4.74
CA ALA A 158 -3.91 -9.25 -4.15
C ALA A 158 -4.57 -7.89 -3.84
N TRP A 159 -3.83 -6.98 -3.19
CA TRP A 159 -4.32 -5.64 -2.87
C TRP A 159 -4.72 -4.86 -4.13
N LEU A 160 -3.94 -4.96 -5.20
CA LEU A 160 -4.21 -4.29 -6.47
C LEU A 160 -5.52 -4.75 -7.10
N GLY A 161 -5.80 -6.06 -7.05
CA GLY A 161 -7.09 -6.63 -7.49
C GLY A 161 -8.26 -6.02 -6.72
N ASP A 162 -8.16 -6.02 -5.39
CA ASP A 162 -9.18 -5.44 -4.49
C ASP A 162 -9.33 -3.92 -4.71
N PHE A 163 -8.22 -3.21 -4.91
CA PHE A 163 -8.22 -1.78 -5.19
C PHE A 163 -8.95 -1.45 -6.49
N VAL A 164 -8.68 -2.17 -7.58
CA VAL A 164 -9.39 -2.01 -8.86
C VAL A 164 -10.87 -2.31 -8.72
N GLN A 165 -11.22 -3.37 -7.98
CA GLN A 165 -12.61 -3.73 -7.69
C GLN A 165 -13.33 -2.63 -6.90
N SER A 166 -12.66 -1.99 -5.95
CA SER A 166 -13.21 -0.84 -5.20
C SER A 166 -13.54 0.37 -6.07
N LYS A 167 -12.94 0.44 -7.27
CA LYS A 167 -13.23 1.46 -8.30
C LYS A 167 -14.32 1.03 -9.28
N GLY A 168 -14.99 -0.11 -9.04
CA GLY A 168 -16.05 -0.64 -9.89
C GLY A 168 -15.56 -1.35 -11.16
N CYS A 169 -14.26 -1.65 -11.25
CA CYS A 169 -13.62 -2.32 -12.37
C CYS A 169 -13.09 -3.71 -11.96
N THR A 170 -12.87 -4.56 -12.95
CA THR A 170 -12.11 -5.79 -12.84
C THR A 170 -10.81 -5.67 -13.64
N ILE A 171 -9.81 -6.48 -13.34
CA ILE A 171 -8.55 -6.47 -14.06
C ILE A 171 -8.20 -7.89 -14.53
N GLU A 172 -7.74 -8.02 -15.78
CA GLU A 172 -7.27 -9.29 -16.28
C GLU A 172 -6.00 -9.77 -15.56
N PRO A 173 -5.84 -11.08 -15.33
CA PRO A 173 -4.64 -11.61 -14.68
C PRO A 173 -3.33 -11.18 -15.36
N LYS A 174 -3.30 -11.17 -16.70
CA LYS A 174 -2.15 -10.71 -17.48
C LYS A 174 -1.86 -9.21 -17.24
N ALA A 175 -2.88 -8.37 -17.27
CA ALA A 175 -2.77 -6.93 -16.99
C ALA A 175 -2.26 -6.67 -15.55
N LEU A 176 -2.76 -7.45 -14.60
CA LEU A 176 -2.36 -7.41 -13.20
C LEU A 176 -0.86 -7.77 -13.04
N GLY A 177 -0.41 -8.87 -13.71
CA GLY A 177 1.00 -9.26 -13.72
C GLY A 177 1.88 -8.17 -14.33
N MET A 178 1.50 -7.61 -15.48
CA MET A 178 2.25 -6.52 -16.13
C MET A 178 2.44 -5.32 -15.21
N LEU A 179 1.39 -4.90 -14.48
CA LEU A 179 1.47 -3.79 -13.53
C LEU A 179 2.39 -4.09 -12.36
N THR A 180 2.25 -5.26 -11.73
CA THR A 180 3.05 -5.62 -10.56
C THR A 180 4.52 -5.82 -10.89
N ASP A 181 4.82 -6.42 -12.04
CA ASP A 181 6.20 -6.61 -12.50
C ASP A 181 6.91 -5.30 -12.83
N HIS A 182 6.17 -4.33 -13.41
CA HIS A 182 6.74 -3.05 -13.82
C HIS A 182 6.81 -2.02 -12.69
N LEU A 183 5.76 -1.94 -11.88
CA LEU A 183 5.65 -0.92 -10.82
C LEU A 183 6.17 -1.41 -9.46
N GLY A 184 6.37 -2.72 -9.30
CA GLY A 184 6.84 -3.34 -8.06
C GLY A 184 5.83 -3.17 -6.92
N THR A 185 6.33 -2.86 -5.72
CA THR A 185 5.53 -2.73 -4.50
C THR A 185 5.23 -1.27 -4.12
N ASP A 186 5.52 -0.30 -4.98
CA ASP A 186 5.24 1.12 -4.73
C ASP A 186 3.75 1.42 -4.93
N ILE A 187 3.00 1.38 -3.82
CA ILE A 187 1.55 1.61 -3.82
C ILE A 187 1.19 3.00 -4.34
N SER A 188 1.98 4.02 -4.02
CA SER A 188 1.72 5.40 -4.48
C SER A 188 1.81 5.48 -6.00
N ARG A 189 2.86 4.90 -6.58
CA ARG A 189 3.06 4.83 -8.03
C ARG A 189 1.95 4.04 -8.71
N ILE A 190 1.64 2.86 -8.20
CA ILE A 190 0.55 2.00 -8.71
C ILE A 190 -0.79 2.75 -8.69
N SER A 191 -1.13 3.36 -7.56
CA SER A 191 -2.40 4.11 -7.42
C SER A 191 -2.49 5.28 -8.39
N ASN A 192 -1.39 6.00 -8.62
CA ASN A 192 -1.35 7.12 -9.55
C ASN A 192 -1.48 6.66 -11.01
N GLU A 193 -0.76 5.60 -11.41
CA GLU A 193 -0.87 5.05 -12.76
C GLU A 193 -2.27 4.49 -13.05
N LEU A 194 -2.88 3.81 -12.07
CA LEU A 194 -4.26 3.35 -12.19
C LEU A 194 -5.27 4.49 -12.25
N ALA A 195 -5.07 5.55 -11.48
CA ALA A 195 -5.96 6.72 -11.54
C ALA A 195 -5.93 7.36 -12.92
N LYS A 196 -4.73 7.52 -13.51
CA LYS A 196 -4.56 8.00 -14.89
C LYS A 196 -5.25 7.06 -15.88
N LEU A 197 -4.96 5.76 -15.79
CA LEU A 197 -5.57 4.76 -16.66
C LEU A 197 -7.10 4.86 -16.64
N LEU A 198 -7.70 4.86 -15.44
CA LEU A 198 -9.16 4.94 -15.29
C LEU A 198 -9.76 6.23 -15.87
N THR A 199 -8.99 7.32 -15.92
CA THR A 199 -9.43 8.60 -16.53
C THR A 199 -9.44 8.53 -18.06
N PHE A 200 -8.53 7.75 -18.65
CA PHE A 200 -8.41 7.62 -20.10
C PHE A 200 -9.27 6.51 -20.71
N LEU A 201 -9.75 5.57 -19.87
CA LEU A 201 -10.62 4.51 -20.35
C LEU A 201 -11.98 5.07 -20.77
N PRO A 202 -12.60 4.51 -21.85
CA PRO A 202 -13.95 4.89 -22.27
C PRO A 202 -14.95 4.73 -21.12
N GLU A 203 -15.94 5.64 -21.06
CA GLU A 203 -17.02 5.55 -20.07
C GLU A 203 -17.71 4.18 -20.14
N GLY A 204 -17.96 3.60 -18.95
CA GLY A 204 -18.57 2.27 -18.84
C GLY A 204 -17.62 1.10 -18.95
N THR A 205 -16.32 1.32 -19.12
CA THR A 205 -15.32 0.23 -19.11
C THR A 205 -15.26 -0.41 -17.73
N LYS A 206 -15.68 -1.69 -17.64
CA LYS A 206 -15.69 -2.47 -16.38
C LYS A 206 -14.52 -3.43 -16.25
N ARG A 207 -13.70 -3.58 -17.29
CA ARG A 207 -12.61 -4.56 -17.32
C ARG A 207 -11.33 -3.95 -17.89
N ILE A 208 -10.28 -3.96 -17.09
CA ILE A 208 -8.94 -3.52 -17.50
C ILE A 208 -8.23 -4.70 -18.17
N THR A 209 -7.77 -4.51 -19.40
CA THR A 209 -7.09 -5.52 -20.21
C THR A 209 -5.60 -5.23 -20.34
N ALA A 210 -4.82 -6.22 -20.78
CA ALA A 210 -3.40 -6.03 -21.11
C ALA A 210 -3.19 -4.94 -22.19
N GLN A 211 -4.11 -4.80 -23.16
CA GLN A 211 -4.07 -3.75 -24.17
C GLN A 211 -4.22 -2.35 -23.54
N HIS A 212 -5.15 -2.19 -22.58
CA HIS A 212 -5.31 -0.91 -21.86
C HIS A 212 -4.04 -0.50 -21.11
N ILE A 213 -3.30 -1.47 -20.55
CA ILE A 213 -2.01 -1.21 -19.88
C ILE A 213 -0.96 -0.75 -20.90
N GLU A 214 -0.87 -1.43 -22.05
CA GLU A 214 0.07 -1.06 -23.10
C GLU A 214 -0.18 0.35 -23.63
N ASP A 215 -1.44 0.66 -23.98
CA ASP A 215 -1.81 1.92 -24.62
C ASP A 215 -1.66 3.14 -23.69
N ASN A 216 -1.89 2.97 -22.38
CA ASN A 216 -1.96 4.09 -21.43
C ASN A 216 -0.80 4.18 -20.46
N ILE A 217 -0.11 3.07 -20.16
CA ILE A 217 1.02 3.03 -19.21
C ILE A 217 2.35 2.79 -19.94
N GLY A 218 2.28 2.33 -21.20
CA GLY A 218 3.47 2.09 -22.01
C GLY A 218 4.20 0.79 -21.69
N ILE A 219 3.56 -0.13 -20.96
CA ILE A 219 4.12 -1.45 -20.66
C ILE A 219 3.73 -2.40 -21.78
N SER A 220 4.71 -2.91 -22.53
CA SER A 220 4.43 -3.82 -23.63
C SER A 220 3.71 -5.09 -23.16
N LYS A 221 2.60 -5.42 -23.78
CA LYS A 221 1.86 -6.67 -23.53
C LYS A 221 2.59 -7.92 -24.03
N ASP A 222 3.53 -7.72 -24.97
CA ASP A 222 4.24 -8.80 -25.66
C ASP A 222 5.68 -8.98 -25.16
N PHE A 223 6.29 -7.90 -24.59
CA PHE A 223 7.67 -7.88 -24.13
C PHE A 223 7.72 -7.42 -22.66
N ASN A 224 7.42 -8.33 -21.75
CA ASN A 224 7.45 -8.12 -20.30
C ASN A 224 7.94 -9.37 -19.58
N ASN A 225 8.22 -9.29 -18.27
CA ASN A 225 8.75 -10.41 -17.50
C ASN A 225 7.79 -11.61 -17.43
N PHE A 226 6.49 -11.37 -17.46
CA PHE A 226 5.48 -12.44 -17.51
C PHE A 226 5.59 -13.26 -18.81
N GLU A 227 5.69 -12.59 -19.97
CA GLU A 227 5.88 -13.25 -21.26
C GLU A 227 7.24 -13.96 -21.34
N LEU A 228 8.29 -13.39 -20.72
CA LEU A 228 9.61 -14.02 -20.65
C LEU A 228 9.55 -15.35 -19.87
N THR A 229 9.00 -15.33 -18.65
CA THR A 229 8.89 -16.52 -17.80
C THR A 229 8.00 -17.58 -18.45
N LYS A 230 6.91 -17.16 -19.11
CA LYS A 230 6.05 -18.05 -19.89
C LYS A 230 6.79 -18.72 -21.05
N ALA A 231 7.53 -17.95 -21.84
CA ALA A 231 8.32 -18.48 -22.96
C ALA A 231 9.38 -19.49 -22.48
N ILE A 232 10.02 -19.23 -21.31
CA ILE A 232 10.96 -20.17 -20.70
C ILE A 232 10.27 -21.45 -20.25
N SER A 233 9.11 -21.37 -19.60
CA SER A 233 8.34 -22.54 -19.16
C SER A 233 7.89 -23.41 -20.33
N GLU A 234 7.47 -22.78 -21.42
CA GLU A 234 7.08 -23.44 -22.66
C GLU A 234 8.27 -23.94 -23.49
N LYS A 235 9.52 -23.70 -23.01
CA LYS A 235 10.77 -23.99 -23.73
C LYS A 235 10.84 -23.32 -25.11
N ASN A 236 10.13 -22.22 -25.28
CA ASN A 236 10.17 -21.42 -26.51
C ASN A 236 11.39 -20.48 -26.49
N MET A 237 12.55 -21.04 -26.85
CA MET A 237 13.83 -20.32 -26.78
C MET A 237 13.86 -19.12 -27.73
N ALA A 238 13.25 -19.23 -28.92
CA ALA A 238 13.18 -18.13 -29.89
C ALA A 238 12.43 -16.93 -29.31
N ARG A 239 11.27 -17.16 -28.68
CA ARG A 239 10.49 -16.12 -28.05
C ARG A 239 11.20 -15.51 -26.83
N ALA A 240 11.82 -16.36 -25.99
CA ALA A 240 12.57 -15.89 -24.82
C ALA A 240 13.74 -14.98 -25.23
N MET A 241 14.51 -15.34 -26.26
CA MET A 241 15.60 -14.53 -26.78
C MET A 241 15.12 -13.23 -27.40
N LEU A 242 13.98 -13.23 -28.10
CA LEU A 242 13.39 -12.01 -28.66
C LEU A 242 13.00 -11.02 -27.55
N ILE A 243 12.42 -11.50 -26.47
CA ILE A 243 12.06 -10.68 -25.30
C ILE A 243 13.33 -10.15 -24.62
N ALA A 244 14.31 -10.98 -24.42
CA ALA A 244 15.60 -10.58 -23.79
C ALA A 244 16.32 -9.50 -24.63
N ASP A 245 16.30 -9.60 -25.97
CA ASP A 245 16.87 -8.58 -26.87
C ASP A 245 16.09 -7.26 -26.79
N HIS A 246 14.75 -7.33 -26.70
CA HIS A 246 13.92 -6.15 -26.45
C HIS A 246 14.31 -5.45 -25.13
N PHE A 247 14.50 -6.19 -24.04
CA PHE A 247 14.93 -5.64 -22.74
C PHE A 247 16.30 -4.98 -22.84
N ARG A 248 17.24 -5.62 -23.52
CA ARG A 248 18.59 -5.08 -23.78
C ARG A 248 18.54 -3.74 -24.50
N ARG A 249 17.61 -3.56 -25.44
CA ARG A 249 17.44 -2.32 -26.21
C ARG A 249 16.71 -1.25 -25.40
N ASN A 250 15.90 -1.62 -24.40
CA ASN A 250 15.07 -0.72 -23.60
C ASN A 250 15.34 -0.90 -22.09
N PRO A 251 16.57 -0.64 -21.59
CA PRO A 251 16.96 -0.94 -20.23
C PRO A 251 16.33 -0.03 -19.17
N LYS A 252 15.82 1.15 -19.56
CA LYS A 252 15.10 2.06 -18.65
C LYS A 252 13.74 1.52 -18.27
N ASP A 253 13.01 0.96 -19.24
CA ASP A 253 11.68 0.41 -19.06
C ASP A 253 11.72 -1.03 -18.50
N ASN A 254 12.85 -1.72 -18.70
CA ASN A 254 13.05 -3.11 -18.29
C ASN A 254 14.39 -3.25 -17.51
N PRO A 255 14.46 -2.78 -16.26
CA PRO A 255 15.68 -2.87 -15.46
C PRO A 255 16.09 -4.33 -15.23
N LEU A 256 17.35 -4.64 -15.46
CA LEU A 256 17.89 -6.01 -15.33
C LEU A 256 17.63 -6.61 -13.93
N THR A 257 17.69 -5.80 -12.88
CA THR A 257 17.45 -6.23 -11.50
C THR A 257 16.02 -6.76 -11.30
N VAL A 258 15.03 -6.11 -11.93
CA VAL A 258 13.62 -6.54 -11.91
C VAL A 258 13.46 -7.86 -12.66
N THR A 259 14.07 -7.97 -13.85
CA THR A 259 14.03 -9.20 -14.66
C THR A 259 14.69 -10.38 -13.92
N LEU A 260 15.85 -10.17 -13.29
CA LEU A 260 16.51 -11.21 -12.51
C LEU A 260 15.69 -11.65 -11.30
N SER A 261 15.04 -10.72 -10.61
CA SER A 261 14.14 -11.04 -9.50
C SER A 261 12.92 -11.87 -9.95
N ALA A 262 12.32 -11.51 -11.08
CA ALA A 262 11.20 -12.25 -11.68
C ALA A 262 11.63 -13.68 -12.07
N LEU A 263 12.76 -13.83 -12.74
CA LEU A 263 13.33 -15.13 -13.10
C LEU A 263 13.65 -15.98 -11.87
N PHE A 264 14.30 -15.40 -10.86
CA PHE A 264 14.61 -16.11 -9.62
C PHE A 264 13.34 -16.64 -8.94
N THR A 265 12.33 -15.80 -8.81
CA THR A 265 11.04 -16.18 -8.21
C THR A 265 10.35 -17.28 -9.02
N HIS A 266 10.40 -17.20 -10.34
CA HIS A 266 9.83 -18.21 -11.24
C HIS A 266 10.51 -19.57 -11.06
N PHE A 267 11.85 -19.62 -11.13
CA PHE A 267 12.58 -20.87 -10.93
C PHE A 267 12.46 -21.43 -9.52
N GLN A 268 12.39 -20.58 -8.49
CA GLN A 268 12.12 -21.01 -7.12
C GLN A 268 10.77 -21.71 -7.01
N ARG A 269 9.73 -21.18 -7.66
CA ARG A 269 8.39 -21.80 -7.70
C ARG A 269 8.42 -23.16 -8.40
N ILE A 270 9.07 -23.24 -9.55
CA ILE A 270 9.26 -24.50 -10.28
C ILE A 270 9.98 -25.53 -9.39
N PHE A 271 11.04 -25.13 -8.70
CA PHE A 271 11.77 -25.99 -7.78
C PHE A 271 10.87 -26.52 -6.66
N ILE A 272 10.09 -25.65 -6.01
CA ILE A 272 9.17 -26.05 -4.94
C ILE A 272 8.15 -27.06 -5.42
N VAL A 273 7.53 -26.87 -6.59
CA VAL A 273 6.56 -27.80 -7.17
C VAL A 273 7.20 -29.16 -7.45
N ASN A 274 8.39 -29.17 -8.09
CA ASN A 274 9.10 -30.40 -8.39
C ASN A 274 9.54 -31.13 -7.12
N TYR A 275 9.99 -30.39 -6.11
CA TYR A 275 10.34 -30.97 -4.81
C TYR A 275 9.12 -31.61 -4.12
N LYS A 276 7.96 -30.95 -4.14
CA LYS A 276 6.71 -31.51 -3.61
C LYS A 276 6.28 -32.76 -4.38
N ARG A 277 6.38 -32.78 -5.70
CA ARG A 277 6.13 -33.97 -6.52
C ARG A 277 7.07 -35.13 -6.14
N TRP A 278 8.34 -34.81 -5.88
CA TRP A 278 9.30 -35.80 -5.43
C TRP A 278 8.96 -36.35 -4.03
N GLU A 279 8.57 -35.49 -3.06
CA GLU A 279 8.14 -35.93 -1.71
C GLU A 279 6.94 -36.86 -1.77
N ILE A 280 5.91 -36.54 -2.57
CA ILE A 280 4.73 -37.39 -2.77
C ILE A 280 5.16 -38.78 -3.26
N ARG A 281 6.05 -38.85 -4.24
CA ARG A 281 6.47 -40.10 -4.84
C ARG A 281 7.38 -40.97 -3.95
N HIS A 282 8.23 -40.35 -3.13
CA HIS A 282 9.28 -41.05 -2.40
C HIS A 282 9.04 -41.14 -0.89
N LYS A 283 8.27 -40.23 -0.31
CA LYS A 283 7.97 -40.22 1.12
C LYS A 283 6.52 -40.56 1.47
N ASN A 284 5.71 -40.91 0.48
CA ASN A 284 4.29 -41.22 0.63
C ASN A 284 3.47 -40.16 1.36
N VAL A 285 3.82 -38.87 1.13
CA VAL A 285 3.13 -37.71 1.72
C VAL A 285 1.92 -37.39 0.85
N PRO A 286 0.76 -37.03 1.42
CA PRO A 286 -0.42 -36.66 0.64
C PRO A 286 -0.15 -35.45 -0.25
N ALA A 287 -0.77 -35.42 -1.42
CA ALA A 287 -0.67 -34.29 -2.34
C ALA A 287 -1.33 -33.05 -1.70
N PRO A 288 -0.67 -31.89 -1.71
CA PRO A 288 -1.28 -30.67 -1.22
C PRO A 288 -2.47 -30.26 -2.10
N SER A 289 -3.49 -29.68 -1.50
CA SER A 289 -4.58 -29.03 -2.21
C SER A 289 -4.06 -27.82 -3.01
N ASP A 290 -4.84 -27.36 -3.99
CA ASP A 290 -4.51 -26.16 -4.78
C ASP A 290 -4.33 -24.91 -3.91
N ALA A 291 -5.12 -24.79 -2.84
CA ALA A 291 -5.00 -23.70 -1.88
C ALA A 291 -3.68 -23.76 -1.10
N GLU A 292 -3.29 -24.94 -0.62
CA GLU A 292 -2.02 -25.14 0.10
C GLU A 292 -0.82 -24.92 -0.83
N LEU A 293 -0.90 -25.41 -2.08
CA LEU A 293 0.15 -25.22 -3.06
C LEU A 293 0.28 -23.74 -3.45
N SER A 294 -0.81 -23.03 -3.66
CA SER A 294 -0.82 -21.58 -3.93
C SER A 294 -0.19 -20.79 -2.79
N ALA A 295 -0.53 -21.13 -1.54
CA ALA A 295 0.05 -20.52 -0.36
C ALA A 295 1.56 -20.79 -0.25
N LEU A 296 1.98 -22.04 -0.52
CA LEU A 296 3.40 -22.42 -0.48
C LEU A 296 4.23 -21.69 -1.54
N LEU A 297 3.67 -21.52 -2.74
CA LEU A 297 4.30 -20.80 -3.86
C LEU A 297 4.18 -19.28 -3.70
N LYS A 298 3.47 -18.79 -2.68
CA LYS A 298 3.17 -17.37 -2.48
C LYS A 298 2.61 -16.74 -3.77
N LEU A 299 1.66 -17.45 -4.38
CA LEU A 299 1.01 -16.95 -5.59
C LEU A 299 0.02 -15.84 -5.22
N PRO A 300 0.04 -14.72 -5.94
CA PRO A 300 -0.89 -13.62 -5.70
C PRO A 300 -2.34 -13.98 -6.05
N ASN A 301 -2.52 -14.90 -6.99
CA ASN A 301 -3.82 -15.40 -7.43
C ASN A 301 -3.70 -16.89 -7.78
N PRO A 302 -4.64 -17.75 -7.36
CA PRO A 302 -4.67 -19.16 -7.71
C PRO A 302 -4.67 -19.45 -9.23
N PHE A 303 -5.10 -18.49 -10.05
CA PHE A 303 -5.04 -18.58 -11.51
C PHE A 303 -3.63 -18.92 -12.01
N PHE A 304 -2.59 -18.32 -11.41
CA PHE A 304 -1.19 -18.56 -11.78
C PHE A 304 -0.68 -19.96 -11.39
N LEU A 305 -1.44 -20.72 -10.61
CA LEU A 305 -1.05 -22.08 -10.25
C LEU A 305 -0.93 -22.99 -11.49
N ASN A 306 -1.77 -22.75 -12.50
CA ASN A 306 -1.77 -23.54 -13.72
C ASN A 306 -0.47 -23.42 -14.53
N GLU A 307 0.29 -22.34 -14.34
CA GLU A 307 1.61 -22.17 -14.98
C GLU A 307 2.69 -23.09 -14.38
N TYR A 308 2.45 -23.62 -13.17
CA TYR A 308 3.38 -24.48 -12.44
C TYR A 308 2.93 -25.93 -12.31
N LYS A 309 1.70 -26.27 -12.69
CA LYS A 309 1.18 -27.64 -12.75
C LYS A 309 1.57 -28.34 -14.03
#